data_5ad2343c593cfd42dd30147b7fa56016
#
_entry.id   5ad2343c593cfd42dd30147b7fa56016
#
_cell.length_a   1.000
_cell.length_b   1.000
_cell.length_c   1.000
_cell.angle_alpha   90.00
_cell.angle_beta   90.00
_cell.angle_gamma   90.00
#
_symmetry.space_group_name_H-M   'P 1'
#
loop_
_entity.id
_entity.type
_entity.pdbx_description
1 polymer ?
#
loop_
_entity_poly.entity_id
_entity_poly.type
_entity_poly.pdbx_seq_one_letter_code
_entity_poly.pdbx_strand_id
1 'polypeptide(L)'
;MKAHGTVHKYGDNVDTDVIIPARYLNTSSHKELAAHCMEDIDADFTKNVSEGDIMVAEKNFGCGSSREHAPIAIKASGISCVIASTFARIFYRNAINIGLPILECDAAAKEIKNGDEVSVDFDTGVITDITTGKTYCAEPFPPFIQSIIADGGLINHVTKK
;
A
#
# COMPACT_ATOMS: atom_id res chain seq x y z
N MET A 1 1.23 5.71 -14.96
CA MET A 1 1.02 5.91 -13.51
C MET A 1 2.29 5.55 -12.77
N LYS A 2 2.76 6.43 -11.92
CA LYS A 2 4.05 6.28 -11.23
C LYS A 2 3.95 6.72 -9.76
N ALA A 3 4.84 6.19 -8.92
CA ALA A 3 4.97 6.60 -7.53
C ALA A 3 6.44 6.85 -7.21
N HIS A 4 6.71 7.71 -6.24
CA HIS A 4 8.05 8.03 -5.78
C HIS A 4 7.97 8.54 -4.34
N GLY A 5 8.73 7.94 -3.45
CA GLY A 5 8.73 8.35 -2.05
C GLY A 5 9.72 7.57 -1.20
N THR A 6 9.69 7.86 0.09
CA THR A 6 10.52 7.19 1.09
C THR A 6 9.81 5.94 1.59
N VAL A 7 10.57 4.89 1.86
CA VAL A 7 10.05 3.59 2.27
C VAL A 7 9.83 3.51 3.78
N HIS A 8 8.65 2.99 4.14
CA HIS A 8 8.33 2.53 5.49
C HIS A 8 8.26 1.01 5.42
N LYS A 9 9.20 0.31 6.06
CA LYS A 9 9.35 -1.13 5.92
C LYS A 9 8.83 -1.90 7.12
N TYR A 10 8.11 -2.99 6.85
CA TYR A 10 7.55 -3.91 7.83
C TYR A 10 7.84 -5.36 7.42
N GLY A 11 7.60 -6.30 8.31
CA GLY A 11 7.92 -7.71 8.10
C GLY A 11 6.76 -8.55 7.56
N ASP A 12 6.76 -9.85 7.95
CA ASP A 12 5.72 -10.80 7.55
C ASP A 12 4.43 -10.60 8.34
N ASN A 13 3.32 -11.04 7.75
CA ASN A 13 2.01 -11.16 8.42
C ASN A 13 1.54 -9.85 9.07
N VAL A 14 1.69 -8.75 8.37
CA VAL A 14 1.10 -7.48 8.79
C VAL A 14 -0.41 -7.61 8.57
N ASP A 15 -1.14 -7.93 9.64
CA ASP A 15 -2.57 -8.19 9.53
C ASP A 15 -3.41 -6.90 9.62
N THR A 16 -4.69 -7.03 9.31
CA THR A 16 -5.58 -5.87 9.25
C THR A 16 -5.80 -5.20 10.62
N ASP A 17 -5.71 -5.95 11.72
CA ASP A 17 -5.79 -5.38 13.07
C ASP A 17 -4.56 -4.54 13.41
N VAL A 18 -3.42 -4.90 12.84
CA VAL A 18 -2.17 -4.15 13.00
C VAL A 18 -2.21 -2.87 12.16
N ILE A 19 -2.76 -2.96 10.94
CA ILE A 19 -2.88 -1.81 10.06
C ILE A 19 -3.83 -0.77 10.64
N ILE A 20 -5.01 -1.21 11.07
CA ILE A 20 -5.98 -0.36 11.76
C ILE A 20 -6.69 -1.16 12.87
N PRO A 21 -6.46 -0.83 14.15
CA PRO A 21 -7.06 -1.58 15.24
C PRO A 21 -8.58 -1.56 15.23
N ALA A 22 -9.18 -2.63 15.73
CA ALA A 22 -10.65 -2.80 15.78
C ALA A 22 -11.36 -1.66 16.50
N ARG A 23 -10.72 -1.04 17.48
CA ARG A 23 -11.29 0.08 18.23
C ARG A 23 -11.59 1.32 17.37
N TYR A 24 -11.05 1.39 16.14
CA TYR A 24 -11.30 2.50 15.22
C TYR A 24 -12.27 2.15 14.09
N LEU A 25 -12.86 0.95 14.10
CA LEU A 25 -13.74 0.51 13.01
C LEU A 25 -15.14 1.11 13.07
N ASN A 26 -15.45 1.85 14.11
CA ASN A 26 -16.74 2.54 14.24
C ASN A 26 -16.79 3.88 13.47
N THR A 27 -15.71 4.23 12.77
CA THR A 27 -15.67 5.44 11.95
C THR A 27 -15.46 5.08 10.48
N SER A 28 -16.03 5.88 9.59
CA SER A 28 -15.75 5.82 8.15
C SER A 28 -14.93 7.03 7.69
N SER A 29 -14.51 7.89 8.61
CA SER A 29 -13.70 9.06 8.28
C SER A 29 -12.29 8.64 7.87
N HIS A 30 -11.90 8.93 6.63
CA HIS A 30 -10.56 8.64 6.11
C HIS A 30 -9.48 9.35 6.94
N LYS A 31 -9.75 10.57 7.36
CA LYS A 31 -8.82 11.36 8.18
C LYS A 31 -8.57 10.71 9.53
N GLU A 32 -9.62 10.20 10.17
CA GLU A 32 -9.51 9.52 11.45
C GLU A 32 -8.77 8.19 11.33
N LEU A 33 -9.08 7.41 10.29
CA LEU A 33 -8.38 6.16 10.02
C LEU A 33 -6.88 6.41 9.74
N ALA A 34 -6.57 7.44 8.98
CA ALA A 34 -5.18 7.82 8.70
C ALA A 34 -4.42 8.19 9.97
N ALA A 35 -5.07 8.88 10.91
CA ALA A 35 -4.45 9.32 12.14
C ALA A 35 -4.01 8.15 13.05
N HIS A 36 -4.59 6.97 12.88
CA HIS A 36 -4.30 5.78 13.69
C HIS A 36 -3.70 4.63 12.89
N CYS A 37 -3.37 4.86 11.62
CA CYS A 37 -2.78 3.83 10.75
C CYS A 37 -1.45 3.34 11.31
N MET A 38 -1.29 2.02 11.41
CA MET A 38 -0.08 1.35 11.89
C MET A 38 0.28 1.65 13.35
N GLU A 39 -0.62 2.25 14.09
CA GLU A 39 -0.37 2.75 15.46
C GLU A 39 0.18 1.66 16.40
N ASP A 40 -0.30 0.44 16.29
CA ASP A 40 0.05 -0.64 17.23
C ASP A 40 1.44 -1.25 16.96
N ILE A 41 2.02 -1.09 15.77
CA ILE A 41 3.35 -1.61 15.49
C ILE A 41 4.38 -0.52 15.19
N ASP A 42 3.92 0.67 14.87
CA ASP A 42 4.80 1.80 14.57
C ASP A 42 4.09 3.09 14.99
N ALA A 43 4.21 3.42 16.26
CA ALA A 43 3.55 4.59 16.83
C ALA A 43 3.95 5.91 16.16
N ASP A 44 5.12 5.94 15.52
CA ASP A 44 5.64 7.14 14.87
C ASP A 44 5.31 7.20 13.38
N PHE A 45 4.65 6.18 12.84
CA PHE A 45 4.33 6.14 11.41
C PHE A 45 3.60 7.39 10.94
N THR A 46 2.54 7.78 11.65
CA THR A 46 1.73 8.94 11.27
C THR A 46 2.49 10.27 11.37
N LYS A 47 3.56 10.32 12.15
CA LYS A 47 4.43 11.49 12.28
C LYS A 47 5.48 11.54 11.18
N ASN A 48 5.93 10.37 10.72
CA ASN A 48 7.05 10.25 9.79
C ASN A 48 6.61 10.09 8.33
N VAL A 49 5.37 9.68 8.09
CA VAL A 49 4.88 9.48 6.72
C VAL A 49 4.67 10.83 6.03
N SER A 50 5.10 10.89 4.77
CA SER A 50 4.85 12.04 3.89
C SER A 50 4.02 11.61 2.70
N GLU A 51 3.30 12.54 2.10
CA GLU A 51 2.49 12.29 0.91
C GLU A 51 3.36 11.71 -0.20
N GLY A 52 2.95 10.58 -0.74
CA GLY A 52 3.68 9.89 -1.80
C GLY A 52 4.61 8.79 -1.31
N ASP A 53 4.81 8.63 -0.01
CA ASP A 53 5.68 7.59 0.53
C ASP A 53 5.19 6.19 0.15
N ILE A 54 6.09 5.21 0.24
CA ILE A 54 5.85 3.84 -0.17
C ILE A 54 5.98 2.92 1.04
N MET A 55 5.04 2.00 1.19
CA MET A 55 5.08 0.98 2.23
C MET A 55 5.62 -0.32 1.63
N VAL A 56 6.60 -0.93 2.28
CA VAL A 56 7.19 -2.20 1.85
C VAL A 56 7.07 -3.21 2.98
N ALA A 57 6.59 -4.40 2.68
CA ALA A 57 6.47 -5.48 3.65
C ALA A 57 6.80 -6.82 2.98
N GLU A 58 6.79 -7.89 3.74
CA GLU A 58 7.19 -9.19 3.20
C GLU A 58 5.96 -10.05 2.91
N LYS A 59 5.82 -11.22 3.55
CA LYS A 59 4.78 -12.18 3.17
C LYS A 59 3.43 -11.88 3.83
N ASN A 60 2.36 -12.19 3.11
CA ASN A 60 1.01 -12.25 3.64
C ASN A 60 0.52 -10.92 4.22
N PHE A 61 0.82 -9.83 3.52
CA PHE A 61 0.38 -8.49 3.94
C PHE A 61 -1.14 -8.37 3.86
N GLY A 62 -1.73 -7.83 4.92
CA GLY A 62 -3.19 -7.63 4.98
C GLY A 62 -3.97 -8.87 5.39
N CYS A 63 -3.30 -9.87 5.99
CA CYS A 63 -3.96 -11.07 6.50
C CYS A 63 -4.92 -10.75 7.66
N GLY A 64 -5.69 -11.73 8.07
CA GLY A 64 -6.69 -11.55 9.13
C GLY A 64 -8.07 -11.23 8.59
N SER A 65 -8.81 -10.35 9.26
CA SER A 65 -10.18 -10.02 8.90
C SER A 65 -10.28 -9.22 7.61
N SER A 66 -11.35 -9.41 6.84
CA SER A 66 -11.60 -8.69 5.61
C SER A 66 -12.12 -7.27 5.88
N ARG A 67 -11.23 -6.37 6.24
CA ARG A 67 -11.58 -4.99 6.59
C ARG A 67 -11.19 -4.03 5.49
N GLU A 68 -12.18 -3.38 4.90
CA GLU A 68 -11.94 -2.31 3.93
C GLU A 68 -11.23 -1.10 4.56
N HIS A 69 -11.39 -0.94 5.87
CA HIS A 69 -10.74 0.14 6.62
C HIS A 69 -9.20 0.09 6.52
N ALA A 70 -8.62 -1.12 6.40
CA ALA A 70 -7.17 -1.25 6.35
C ALA A 70 -6.55 -0.57 5.12
N PRO A 71 -6.94 -0.90 3.88
CA PRO A 71 -6.39 -0.20 2.72
C PRO A 71 -6.78 1.27 2.68
N ILE A 72 -7.95 1.64 3.19
CA ILE A 72 -8.36 3.04 3.28
C ILE A 72 -7.43 3.82 4.21
N ALA A 73 -7.11 3.26 5.38
CA ALA A 73 -6.20 3.90 6.33
C ALA A 73 -4.81 4.12 5.73
N ILE A 74 -4.28 3.13 5.02
CA ILE A 74 -2.98 3.24 4.35
C ILE A 74 -3.00 4.34 3.30
N LYS A 75 -3.99 4.33 2.42
CA LYS A 75 -4.11 5.32 1.36
C LYS A 75 -4.29 6.73 1.92
N ALA A 76 -5.15 6.88 2.91
CA ALA A 76 -5.44 8.18 3.52
C ALA A 76 -4.24 8.75 4.29
N SER A 77 -3.32 7.90 4.76
CA SER A 77 -2.10 8.34 5.43
C SER A 77 -1.07 8.99 4.50
N GLY A 78 -1.28 8.90 3.18
CA GLY A 78 -0.39 9.46 2.18
C GLY A 78 0.43 8.44 1.40
N ILE A 79 0.32 7.16 1.74
CA ILE A 79 1.04 6.09 1.05
C ILE A 79 0.54 5.99 -0.40
N SER A 80 1.46 6.04 -1.35
CA SER A 80 1.16 5.99 -2.78
C SER A 80 1.13 4.56 -3.33
N CYS A 81 1.80 3.61 -2.66
CA CYS A 81 1.93 2.25 -3.12
C CYS A 81 2.37 1.34 -1.99
N VAL A 82 1.89 0.09 -2.00
CA VAL A 82 2.38 -0.96 -1.10
C VAL A 82 3.06 -2.03 -1.94
N ILE A 83 4.30 -2.37 -1.59
CA ILE A 83 5.07 -3.45 -2.22
C ILE A 83 5.23 -4.55 -1.17
N ALA A 84 4.89 -5.78 -1.52
CA ALA A 84 5.06 -6.92 -0.61
C ALA A 84 5.46 -8.16 -1.37
N SER A 85 6.00 -9.16 -0.66
CA SER A 85 6.27 -10.47 -1.25
C SER A 85 4.96 -11.13 -1.69
N THR A 86 3.96 -11.12 -0.82
CA THR A 86 2.61 -11.58 -1.13
C THR A 86 1.58 -10.77 -0.34
N PHE A 87 0.36 -10.72 -0.86
CA PHE A 87 -0.79 -10.11 -0.20
C PHE A 87 -1.85 -11.16 0.10
N ALA A 88 -2.57 -10.99 1.21
CA ALA A 88 -3.78 -11.75 1.45
C ALA A 88 -4.80 -11.39 0.36
N ARG A 89 -5.54 -12.40 -0.13
CA ARG A 89 -6.44 -12.23 -1.29
C ARG A 89 -7.47 -11.13 -1.08
N ILE A 90 -8.11 -11.10 0.08
CA ILE A 90 -9.16 -10.13 0.37
C ILE A 90 -8.58 -8.72 0.46
N PHE A 91 -7.42 -8.56 1.09
CA PHE A 91 -6.74 -7.27 1.14
C PHE A 91 -6.39 -6.77 -0.27
N TYR A 92 -5.86 -7.67 -1.11
CA TYR A 92 -5.53 -7.34 -2.50
C TYR A 92 -6.76 -6.77 -3.23
N ARG A 93 -7.88 -7.47 -3.13
CA ARG A 93 -9.13 -7.03 -3.76
C ARG A 93 -9.60 -5.69 -3.22
N ASN A 94 -9.62 -5.53 -1.91
CA ASN A 94 -10.08 -4.30 -1.28
C ASN A 94 -9.19 -3.11 -1.63
N ALA A 95 -7.88 -3.32 -1.70
CA ALA A 95 -6.93 -2.27 -2.08
C ALA A 95 -7.22 -1.74 -3.50
N ILE A 96 -7.42 -2.63 -4.46
CA ILE A 96 -7.76 -2.25 -5.82
C ILE A 96 -9.10 -1.52 -5.86
N ASN A 97 -10.10 -2.01 -5.13
CA ASN A 97 -11.43 -1.40 -5.11
C ASN A 97 -11.44 0.04 -4.60
N ILE A 98 -10.51 0.40 -3.71
CA ILE A 98 -10.42 1.77 -3.18
C ILE A 98 -9.31 2.59 -3.85
N GLY A 99 -8.65 2.03 -4.85
CA GLY A 99 -7.62 2.74 -5.60
C GLY A 99 -6.27 2.84 -4.95
N LEU A 100 -5.93 1.93 -4.03
CA LEU A 100 -4.58 1.83 -3.47
C LEU A 100 -3.73 0.92 -4.36
N PRO A 101 -2.69 1.45 -5.04
CA PRO A 101 -1.81 0.63 -5.86
C PRO A 101 -1.00 -0.34 -4.99
N ILE A 102 -0.91 -1.59 -5.42
CA ILE A 102 -0.14 -2.64 -4.74
C ILE A 102 0.63 -3.47 -5.76
N LEU A 103 1.81 -3.93 -5.39
CA LEU A 103 2.64 -4.77 -6.25
C LEU A 103 3.25 -5.92 -5.45
N GLU A 104 3.23 -7.12 -6.02
CA GLU A 104 3.92 -8.28 -5.46
C GLU A 104 5.28 -8.42 -6.11
N CYS A 105 6.34 -8.32 -5.30
CA CYS A 105 7.71 -8.52 -5.76
C CYS A 105 8.58 -8.97 -4.59
N ASP A 106 8.88 -10.27 -4.54
CA ASP A 106 9.61 -10.87 -3.43
C ASP A 106 11.01 -10.27 -3.27
N ALA A 107 11.73 -10.09 -4.36
CA ALA A 107 13.09 -9.52 -4.32
C ALA A 107 13.08 -8.08 -3.77
N ALA A 108 12.18 -7.24 -4.27
CA ALA A 108 12.06 -5.87 -3.79
C ALA A 108 11.66 -5.83 -2.32
N ALA A 109 10.69 -6.66 -1.93
CA ALA A 109 10.20 -6.70 -0.57
C ALA A 109 11.30 -7.09 0.44
N LYS A 110 12.23 -7.96 0.04
CA LYS A 110 13.32 -8.42 0.91
C LYS A 110 14.51 -7.46 0.93
N GLU A 111 14.85 -6.85 -0.20
CA GLU A 111 16.09 -6.09 -0.35
C GLU A 111 15.93 -4.60 -0.08
N ILE A 112 14.78 -4.01 -0.35
CA ILE A 112 14.53 -2.59 -0.07
C ILE A 112 14.49 -2.40 1.45
N LYS A 113 15.17 -1.35 1.92
CA LYS A 113 15.30 -1.08 3.35
C LYS A 113 14.44 0.12 3.77
N ASN A 114 14.12 0.15 5.05
CA ASN A 114 13.41 1.30 5.63
C ASN A 114 14.21 2.58 5.41
N GLY A 115 13.55 3.61 4.94
CA GLY A 115 14.18 4.90 4.66
C GLY A 115 14.76 5.04 3.27
N ASP A 116 14.79 3.97 2.47
CA ASP A 116 15.25 4.06 1.08
C ASP A 116 14.29 4.93 0.26
N GLU A 117 14.85 5.60 -0.75
CA GLU A 117 14.05 6.33 -1.73
C GLU A 117 13.77 5.40 -2.91
N VAL A 118 12.50 5.24 -3.25
CA VAL A 118 12.05 4.28 -4.27
C VAL A 118 11.11 4.95 -5.25
N SER A 119 11.23 4.60 -6.53
CA SER A 119 10.26 4.97 -7.55
C SER A 119 9.66 3.73 -8.19
N VAL A 120 8.41 3.83 -8.61
CA VAL A 120 7.66 2.72 -9.21
C VAL A 120 6.99 3.18 -10.48
N ASP A 121 7.13 2.40 -11.54
CA ASP A 121 6.38 2.57 -12.79
C ASP A 121 5.35 1.46 -12.89
N PHE A 122 4.08 1.79 -12.69
CA PHE A 122 3.00 0.79 -12.68
C PHE A 122 2.68 0.26 -14.08
N ASP A 123 3.05 0.98 -15.12
CA ASP A 123 2.78 0.55 -16.49
C ASP A 123 3.70 -0.59 -16.91
N THR A 124 4.93 -0.61 -16.40
CA THR A 124 5.93 -1.64 -16.69
C THR A 124 6.19 -2.60 -15.55
N GLY A 125 5.80 -2.22 -14.33
CA GLY A 125 6.08 -3.01 -13.13
C GLY A 125 7.50 -2.82 -12.60
N VAL A 126 8.26 -1.86 -13.13
CA VAL A 126 9.64 -1.63 -12.69
C VAL A 126 9.68 -0.82 -11.40
N ILE A 127 10.39 -1.38 -10.42
CA ILE A 127 10.64 -0.74 -9.12
C ILE A 127 12.12 -0.38 -9.07
N THR A 128 12.43 0.88 -8.82
CA THR A 128 13.82 1.35 -8.72
C THR A 128 14.10 1.83 -7.30
N ASP A 129 15.05 1.18 -6.63
CA ASP A 129 15.58 1.67 -5.36
C ASP A 129 16.66 2.70 -5.67
N ILE A 130 16.30 3.96 -5.58
CA ILE A 130 17.19 5.07 -5.95
C ILE A 130 18.39 5.12 -5.00
N THR A 131 18.19 4.80 -3.74
CA THR A 131 19.25 4.81 -2.72
C THR A 131 20.37 3.83 -3.04
N THR A 132 20.02 2.61 -3.51
CA THR A 132 21.01 1.57 -3.84
C THR A 132 21.35 1.49 -5.32
N GLY A 133 20.53 2.07 -6.19
CA GLY A 133 20.65 1.96 -7.63
C GLY A 133 20.15 0.66 -8.22
N LYS A 134 19.54 -0.22 -7.42
CA LYS A 134 19.01 -1.50 -7.90
C LYS A 134 17.61 -1.36 -8.46
N THR A 135 17.29 -2.22 -9.43
CA THR A 135 15.96 -2.28 -10.03
C THR A 135 15.36 -3.67 -9.85
N TYR A 136 14.03 -3.71 -9.75
CA TYR A 136 13.26 -4.94 -9.62
C TYR A 136 12.09 -4.87 -10.57
N CYS A 137 11.58 -6.03 -11.00
CA CYS A 137 10.44 -6.12 -11.89
C CYS A 137 9.30 -6.87 -11.19
N ALA A 138 8.16 -6.21 -11.05
CA ALA A 138 6.91 -6.84 -10.65
C ALA A 138 6.05 -7.03 -11.89
N GLU A 139 5.06 -7.90 -11.81
CA GLU A 139 4.09 -8.04 -12.89
C GLU A 139 3.17 -6.82 -12.89
N PRO A 140 3.09 -6.06 -14.00
CA PRO A 140 2.22 -4.89 -14.05
C PRO A 140 0.74 -5.33 -14.07
N PHE A 141 -0.12 -4.46 -13.56
CA PHE A 141 -1.56 -4.71 -13.64
C PHE A 141 -2.04 -4.72 -15.09
N PRO A 142 -3.06 -5.54 -15.41
CA PRO A 142 -3.76 -5.38 -16.68
C PRO A 142 -4.31 -3.96 -16.83
N PRO A 143 -4.44 -3.43 -18.06
CA PRO A 143 -4.94 -2.06 -18.26
C PRO A 143 -6.27 -1.77 -17.58
N PHE A 144 -7.16 -2.75 -17.51
CA PHE A 144 -8.45 -2.61 -16.83
C PHE A 144 -8.27 -2.30 -15.34
N ILE A 145 -7.37 -3.01 -14.66
CA ILE A 145 -7.09 -2.79 -13.23
C ILE A 145 -6.40 -1.44 -13.02
N GLN A 146 -5.47 -1.07 -13.89
CA GLN A 146 -4.82 0.24 -13.83
C GLN A 146 -5.83 1.37 -13.94
N SER A 147 -6.82 1.21 -14.81
CA SER A 147 -7.90 2.20 -14.98
C SER A 147 -8.73 2.36 -13.70
N ILE A 148 -9.07 1.26 -13.03
CA ILE A 148 -9.80 1.31 -11.75
C ILE A 148 -8.99 2.08 -10.70
N ILE A 149 -7.71 1.78 -10.57
CA ILE A 149 -6.84 2.44 -9.59
C ILE A 149 -6.69 3.93 -9.92
N ALA A 150 -6.50 4.26 -11.20
CA ALA A 150 -6.34 5.64 -11.66
C ALA A 150 -7.59 6.48 -11.38
N ASP A 151 -8.77 5.88 -11.41
CA ASP A 151 -10.03 6.57 -11.10
C ASP A 151 -10.31 6.68 -9.59
N GLY A 152 -9.42 6.16 -8.75
CA GLY A 152 -9.56 6.22 -7.30
C GLY A 152 -10.38 5.09 -6.70
N GLY A 153 -10.59 4.01 -7.45
CA GLY A 153 -11.27 2.81 -7.00
C GLY A 153 -12.46 2.42 -7.87
N LEU A 154 -13.05 1.28 -7.56
CA LEU A 154 -14.09 0.69 -8.39
C LEU A 154 -15.35 1.57 -8.48
N ILE A 155 -15.80 2.12 -7.36
CA ILE A 155 -17.01 2.95 -7.35
C ILE A 155 -16.83 4.18 -8.23
N ASN A 156 -15.71 4.87 -8.10
CA ASN A 156 -15.40 6.02 -8.95
C ASN A 156 -15.30 5.63 -10.42
N HIS A 157 -14.74 4.44 -10.70
CA HIS A 157 -14.57 3.95 -12.06
C HIS A 157 -15.92 3.70 -12.74
N VAL A 158 -16.86 3.05 -12.06
CA VAL A 158 -18.17 2.72 -12.65
C VAL A 158 -19.12 3.92 -12.70
N THR A 159 -18.93 4.93 -11.86
CA THR A 159 -19.75 6.14 -11.87
C THR A 159 -19.22 7.24 -12.79
N LYS A 160 -17.99 7.08 -13.27
CA LYS A 160 -17.37 8.02 -14.20
C LYS A 160 -17.95 7.86 -15.59
N LYS A 161 -18.59 8.88 -16.08
CA LYS A 161 -19.14 8.89 -17.45
C LYS A 161 -19.14 10.30 -18.02
#